data_fe5ccecb02f5cbf08dd814535f0cf0e1
#
_entry.id   fe5ccecb02f5cbf08dd814535f0cf0e1
#
_cell.length_a   1.000
_cell.length_b   1.000
_cell.length_c   1.000
_cell.angle_alpha   90.00
_cell.angle_beta   90.00
_cell.angle_gamma   90.00
#
_symmetry.space_group_name_H-M   'P 1'
#
loop_
_entity.id
_entity.type
_entity.pdbx_description
1 polymer ?
#
loop_
_entity_poly.entity_id
_entity_poly.type
_entity_poly.pdbx_seq_one_letter_code
_entity_poly.pdbx_strand_id
1 'polypeptide(L)'
;MELFKNKEHYYNCVLLAPAEGYAPILSAWSYEALDREIPKHPKEEIWLYKWNFADSPYYAFGEEYFKPVQSLLDTYPSIFEMEDEDEIEREFELRVSAMVQAMQKMDQEGIFSINQPREQVYINVECIPNDNSDVDRALLLNEAKNIQEWLKDNPKVEE
;
A
#
# COMPACT_ATOMS: atom_id res chain seq x y z
N MET A 1 -2.71 -0.62 -16.12
CA MET A 1 -2.97 0.33 -15.03
C MET A 1 -2.47 1.72 -15.43
N GLU A 2 -3.25 2.78 -15.18
CA GLU A 2 -2.91 4.15 -15.60
C GLU A 2 -1.58 4.64 -15.01
N LEU A 3 -1.28 4.27 -13.76
CA LEU A 3 -0.06 4.63 -13.05
C LEU A 3 1.20 4.33 -13.89
N PHE A 4 1.29 3.17 -14.52
CA PHE A 4 2.48 2.76 -15.27
C PHE A 4 2.60 3.36 -16.68
N LYS A 5 1.62 4.16 -17.13
CA LYS A 5 1.67 4.81 -18.46
C LYS A 5 2.73 5.91 -18.55
N ASN A 6 3.14 6.50 -17.43
CA ASN A 6 4.20 7.51 -17.38
C ASN A 6 5.61 6.95 -17.60
N LYS A 7 5.76 5.61 -17.64
CA LYS A 7 7.03 4.88 -17.85
C LYS A 7 8.07 5.08 -16.75
N GLU A 8 7.65 5.54 -15.57
CA GLU A 8 8.54 5.59 -14.40
C GLU A 8 8.75 4.19 -13.82
N HIS A 9 9.86 4.02 -13.08
CA HIS A 9 10.25 2.77 -12.43
C HIS A 9 9.78 2.79 -10.99
N TYR A 10 8.67 2.11 -10.73
CA TYR A 10 8.05 2.06 -9.40
C TYR A 10 8.76 1.02 -8.53
N TYR A 11 9.25 1.43 -7.36
CA TYR A 11 9.86 0.53 -6.38
C TYR A 11 8.92 0.21 -5.21
N ASN A 12 7.87 0.99 -5.02
CA ASN A 12 6.88 0.81 -3.97
C ASN A 12 5.47 1.03 -4.53
N CYS A 13 4.56 0.09 -4.29
CA CYS A 13 3.12 0.21 -4.58
C CYS A 13 2.33 -0.39 -3.42
N VAL A 14 1.58 0.42 -2.71
CA VAL A 14 0.80 -0.01 -1.54
C VAL A 14 -0.68 0.34 -1.67
N LEU A 15 -1.53 -0.55 -1.17
CA LEU A 15 -2.91 -0.24 -0.87
C LEU A 15 -3.03 0.07 0.62
N LEU A 16 -3.57 1.22 0.93
CA LEU A 16 -3.81 1.65 2.30
C LEU A 16 -5.24 1.28 2.69
N ALA A 17 -5.38 0.63 3.84
CA ALA A 17 -6.64 0.24 4.43
C ALA A 17 -6.99 1.20 5.57
N PRO A 18 -7.89 2.19 5.36
CA PRO A 18 -8.33 3.06 6.44
C PRO A 18 -9.12 2.27 7.49
N ALA A 19 -8.83 2.48 8.79
CA ALA A 19 -9.53 1.80 9.89
C ALA A 19 -11.04 2.07 9.88
N GLU A 20 -11.43 3.21 9.31
CA GLU A 20 -12.83 3.57 9.12
C GLU A 20 -13.58 2.66 8.14
N GLY A 21 -12.87 1.76 7.44
CA GLY A 21 -13.45 0.82 6.50
C GLY A 21 -13.89 1.43 5.17
N TYR A 22 -13.36 2.58 4.79
CA TYR A 22 -13.54 3.15 3.47
C TYR A 22 -12.82 2.34 2.39
N ALA A 23 -13.11 2.67 1.13
CA ALA A 23 -12.37 2.11 -0.01
C ALA A 23 -10.85 2.34 0.13
N PRO A 24 -10.04 1.41 -0.38
CA PRO A 24 -8.60 1.52 -0.27
C PRO A 24 -8.06 2.75 -1.01
N ILE A 25 -6.93 3.24 -0.51
CA ILE A 25 -6.19 4.34 -1.14
C ILE A 25 -4.93 3.74 -1.77
N LEU A 26 -4.70 3.98 -3.07
CA LEU A 26 -3.46 3.59 -3.71
C LEU A 26 -2.39 4.67 -3.48
N SER A 27 -1.22 4.25 -3.04
CA SER A 27 -0.02 5.07 -3.06
C SER A 27 1.13 4.31 -3.70
N ALA A 28 2.02 5.04 -4.37
CA ALA A 28 3.18 4.44 -5.02
C ALA A 28 4.36 5.41 -5.04
N TRP A 29 5.59 4.88 -5.05
CA TRP A 29 6.80 5.65 -5.29
C TRP A 29 7.56 5.09 -6.47
N SER A 30 8.05 5.98 -7.34
CA SER A 30 9.03 5.67 -8.37
C SER A 30 10.40 6.26 -8.00
N TYR A 31 11.47 5.71 -8.57
CA TYR A 31 12.80 6.27 -8.41
C TYR A 31 12.86 7.69 -8.97
N GLU A 32 12.20 7.95 -10.10
CA GLU A 32 12.15 9.27 -10.72
C GLU A 32 11.38 10.28 -9.84
N ALA A 33 10.32 9.84 -9.17
CA ALA A 33 9.60 10.69 -8.23
C ALA A 33 10.46 11.00 -7.00
N LEU A 34 11.14 10.00 -6.45
CA LEU A 34 12.06 10.18 -5.33
C LEU A 34 13.18 11.14 -5.68
N ASP A 35 13.79 11.02 -6.85
CA ASP A 35 14.85 11.92 -7.32
C ASP A 35 14.39 13.38 -7.45
N ARG A 36 13.10 13.60 -7.76
CA ARG A 36 12.50 14.95 -7.79
C ARG A 36 12.23 15.52 -6.40
N GLU A 37 11.99 14.65 -5.42
CA GLU A 37 11.70 15.06 -4.03
C GLU A 37 12.97 15.26 -3.19
N ILE A 38 13.99 14.41 -3.36
CA ILE A 38 15.26 14.47 -2.60
C ILE A 38 15.83 15.90 -2.45
N PRO A 39 15.91 16.75 -3.51
CA PRO A 39 16.47 18.08 -3.38
C PRO A 39 15.67 19.04 -2.48
N LYS A 40 14.43 18.68 -2.15
CA LYS A 40 13.52 19.51 -1.34
C LYS A 40 13.67 19.24 0.16
N HIS A 41 14.39 18.20 0.54
CA HIS A 41 14.48 17.70 1.90
C HIS A 41 15.93 17.61 2.40
N PRO A 42 16.17 17.72 3.73
CA PRO A 42 17.48 17.43 4.31
C PRO A 42 17.91 15.99 3.99
N LYS A 43 19.21 15.81 3.68
CA LYS A 43 19.74 14.49 3.30
C LYS A 43 19.54 13.43 4.38
N GLU A 44 19.57 13.86 5.64
CA GLU A 44 19.42 13.01 6.82
C GLU A 44 18.01 12.46 6.98
N GLU A 45 17.02 13.06 6.29
CA GLU A 45 15.61 12.73 6.38
C GLU A 45 15.08 11.95 5.17
N ILE A 46 15.91 11.74 4.12
CA ILE A 46 15.47 11.07 2.87
C ILE A 46 14.86 9.69 3.13
N TRP A 47 15.38 8.94 4.11
CA TRP A 47 14.88 7.63 4.47
C TRP A 47 13.44 7.68 5.00
N LEU A 48 13.00 8.79 5.61
CA LEU A 48 11.62 9.01 6.08
C LEU A 48 10.66 9.12 4.89
N TYR A 49 11.08 9.74 3.80
CA TYR A 49 10.23 9.97 2.62
C TYR A 49 10.16 8.77 1.70
N LYS A 50 11.25 8.00 1.60
CA LYS A 50 11.39 6.91 0.64
C LYS A 50 10.26 5.88 0.68
N TRP A 51 9.75 5.58 1.86
CA TRP A 51 8.69 4.60 2.07
C TRP A 51 7.37 5.21 2.56
N ASN A 52 7.38 6.50 2.85
CA ASN A 52 6.20 7.16 3.37
C ASN A 52 5.16 7.34 2.26
N PHE A 53 4.04 6.66 2.41
CA PHE A 53 2.95 6.72 1.45
C PHE A 53 2.32 8.11 1.33
N ALA A 54 2.26 8.89 2.43
CA ALA A 54 1.58 10.18 2.48
C ALA A 54 2.36 11.29 1.76
N ASP A 55 3.69 11.17 1.69
CA ASP A 55 4.56 12.16 1.02
C ASP A 55 4.75 11.83 -0.46
N SER A 56 4.20 10.72 -0.94
CA SER A 56 4.30 10.35 -2.35
C SER A 56 3.53 11.30 -3.24
N PRO A 57 4.09 11.74 -4.38
CA PRO A 57 3.33 12.48 -5.40
C PRO A 57 2.25 11.61 -6.08
N TYR A 58 2.26 10.30 -5.84
CA TYR A 58 1.25 9.33 -6.30
C TYR A 58 0.36 8.84 -5.15
N TYR A 59 0.27 9.61 -4.05
CA TYR A 59 -0.72 9.36 -3.01
C TYR A 59 -2.14 9.57 -3.54
N ALA A 60 -3.06 8.69 -3.17
CA ALA A 60 -4.45 8.67 -3.63
C ALA A 60 -4.61 8.62 -5.18
N PHE A 61 -3.60 8.06 -5.89
CA PHE A 61 -3.65 7.97 -7.34
C PHE A 61 -4.84 7.14 -7.81
N GLY A 62 -5.65 7.74 -8.70
CA GLY A 62 -6.78 7.07 -9.31
C GLY A 62 -7.92 6.77 -8.34
N GLU A 63 -8.14 7.61 -7.32
CA GLU A 63 -9.22 7.47 -6.34
C GLU A 63 -10.60 7.27 -7.01
N GLU A 64 -10.80 7.83 -8.21
CA GLU A 64 -12.04 7.68 -8.97
C GLU A 64 -12.31 6.22 -9.38
N TYR A 65 -11.29 5.38 -9.50
CA TYR A 65 -11.44 3.96 -9.82
C TYR A 65 -11.90 3.13 -8.62
N PHE A 66 -11.78 3.65 -7.41
CA PHE A 66 -12.24 3.01 -6.18
C PHE A 66 -13.70 3.36 -5.83
N LYS A 67 -14.34 4.31 -6.54
CA LYS A 67 -15.75 4.65 -6.32
C LYS A 67 -16.72 3.45 -6.37
N PRO A 68 -16.57 2.48 -7.30
CA PRO A 68 -17.41 1.28 -7.28
C PRO A 68 -17.20 0.42 -6.02
N VAL A 69 -15.97 0.37 -5.49
CA VAL A 69 -15.66 -0.33 -4.24
C VAL A 69 -16.34 0.38 -3.08
N GLN A 70 -16.23 1.72 -3.00
CA GLN A 70 -16.91 2.51 -1.97
C GLN A 70 -18.42 2.32 -2.05
N SER A 71 -19.01 2.37 -3.24
CA SER A 71 -20.46 2.15 -3.41
C SER A 71 -20.89 0.76 -2.98
N LEU A 72 -20.04 -0.25 -3.11
CA LEU A 72 -20.31 -1.59 -2.58
C LEU A 72 -20.24 -1.59 -1.05
N LEU A 73 -19.20 -1.00 -0.48
CA LEU A 73 -19.01 -0.90 0.98
C LEU A 73 -20.18 -0.16 1.64
N ASP A 74 -20.71 0.88 1.01
CA ASP A 74 -21.87 1.64 1.49
C ASP A 74 -23.18 0.81 1.56
N THR A 75 -23.21 -0.40 0.97
CA THR A 75 -24.34 -1.33 1.10
C THR A 75 -24.29 -2.18 2.36
N TYR A 76 -23.18 -2.18 3.08
CA TYR A 76 -22.97 -2.89 4.35
C TYR A 76 -23.05 -1.90 5.51
N PRO A 77 -23.34 -2.38 6.74
CA PRO A 77 -23.25 -1.54 7.92
C PRO A 77 -21.86 -0.88 8.02
N SER A 78 -21.85 0.40 8.36
CA SER A 78 -20.61 1.11 8.62
C SER A 78 -19.89 0.49 9.82
N ILE A 79 -18.57 0.32 9.74
CA ILE A 79 -17.76 -0.13 10.88
C ILE A 79 -17.97 0.77 12.10
N PHE A 80 -18.20 2.08 11.90
CA PHE A 80 -18.50 3.03 12.98
C PHE A 80 -19.88 2.83 13.64
N GLU A 81 -20.81 2.14 12.97
CA GLU A 81 -22.15 1.87 13.51
C GLU A 81 -22.21 0.52 14.22
N MET A 82 -21.13 -0.26 14.16
CA MET A 82 -21.02 -1.53 14.89
C MET A 82 -20.68 -1.26 16.35
N GLU A 83 -21.34 -1.96 17.27
CA GLU A 83 -21.15 -1.84 18.70
C GLU A 83 -20.24 -2.95 19.27
N ASP A 84 -20.11 -4.06 18.57
CA ASP A 84 -19.34 -5.24 18.97
C ASP A 84 -17.93 -5.16 18.43
N GLU A 85 -16.94 -5.10 19.32
CA GLU A 85 -15.51 -4.99 18.94
C GLU A 85 -15.05 -6.20 18.12
N ASP A 86 -15.52 -7.42 18.43
CA ASP A 86 -15.17 -8.63 17.68
C ASP A 86 -15.78 -8.63 16.27
N GLU A 87 -16.94 -7.99 16.07
CA GLU A 87 -17.53 -7.80 14.74
C GLU A 87 -16.77 -6.76 13.93
N ILE A 88 -16.36 -5.65 14.56
CA ILE A 88 -15.54 -4.60 13.94
C ILE A 88 -14.22 -5.18 13.44
N GLU A 89 -13.50 -5.90 14.29
CA GLU A 89 -12.22 -6.51 13.95
C GLU A 89 -12.37 -7.51 12.79
N ARG A 90 -13.35 -8.40 12.86
CA ARG A 90 -13.61 -9.41 11.82
C ARG A 90 -13.96 -8.78 10.47
N GLU A 91 -14.79 -7.74 10.45
CA GLU A 91 -15.13 -7.02 9.21
C GLU A 91 -13.93 -6.30 8.63
N PHE A 92 -13.12 -5.65 9.48
CA PHE A 92 -11.91 -4.98 9.04
C PHE A 92 -10.89 -5.99 8.46
N GLU A 93 -10.63 -7.10 9.16
CA GLU A 93 -9.76 -8.17 8.67
C GLU A 93 -10.24 -8.75 7.33
N LEU A 94 -11.54 -8.92 7.13
CA LEU A 94 -12.10 -9.37 5.87
C LEU A 94 -11.78 -8.40 4.73
N ARG A 95 -11.90 -7.10 4.96
CA ARG A 95 -11.56 -6.07 3.96
C ARG A 95 -10.08 -6.05 3.65
N VAL A 96 -9.22 -6.10 4.67
CA VAL A 96 -7.76 -6.18 4.49
C VAL A 96 -7.38 -7.44 3.70
N SER A 97 -7.99 -8.59 4.03
CA SER A 97 -7.77 -9.85 3.30
C SER A 97 -8.17 -9.73 1.82
N ALA A 98 -9.29 -9.08 1.52
CA ALA A 98 -9.71 -8.83 0.14
C ALA A 98 -8.71 -7.95 -0.63
N MET A 99 -8.14 -6.94 0.02
CA MET A 99 -7.08 -6.09 -0.57
C MET A 99 -5.82 -6.91 -0.84
N VAL A 100 -5.39 -7.76 0.08
CA VAL A 100 -4.25 -8.67 -0.11
C VAL A 100 -4.47 -9.59 -1.30
N GLN A 101 -5.67 -10.19 -1.42
CA GLN A 101 -6.01 -11.03 -2.57
C GLN A 101 -6.01 -10.24 -3.89
N ALA A 102 -6.47 -8.99 -3.87
CA ALA A 102 -6.41 -8.12 -5.04
C ALA A 102 -4.97 -7.83 -5.47
N MET A 103 -4.07 -7.54 -4.52
CA MET A 103 -2.64 -7.33 -4.80
C MET A 103 -1.99 -8.59 -5.37
N GLN A 104 -2.28 -9.78 -4.80
CA GLN A 104 -1.81 -11.06 -5.31
C GLN A 104 -2.28 -11.32 -6.74
N LYS A 105 -3.54 -11.02 -7.03
CA LYS A 105 -4.09 -11.17 -8.38
C LYS A 105 -3.42 -10.23 -9.37
N MET A 106 -3.24 -8.97 -9.02
CA MET A 106 -2.54 -8.00 -9.87
C MET A 106 -1.08 -8.43 -10.14
N ASP A 107 -0.42 -9.00 -9.14
CA ASP A 107 0.93 -9.53 -9.29
C ASP A 107 0.97 -10.72 -10.26
N GLN A 108 0.06 -11.68 -10.11
CA GLN A 108 -0.09 -12.82 -11.04
C GLN A 108 -0.39 -12.38 -12.47
N GLU A 109 -1.09 -11.28 -12.66
CA GLU A 109 -1.37 -10.66 -13.96
C GLU A 109 -0.18 -9.85 -14.52
N GLY A 110 0.93 -9.76 -13.79
CA GLY A 110 2.15 -9.07 -14.21
C GLY A 110 2.06 -7.54 -14.17
N ILE A 111 1.09 -6.98 -13.45
CA ILE A 111 0.87 -5.52 -13.38
C ILE A 111 2.10 -4.81 -12.83
N PHE A 112 2.75 -5.36 -11.81
CA PHE A 112 3.94 -4.77 -11.19
C PHE A 112 5.23 -4.99 -11.99
N SER A 113 5.17 -5.69 -13.13
CA SER A 113 6.30 -5.96 -14.02
C SER A 113 6.25 -5.12 -15.32
N ILE A 114 5.35 -4.14 -15.43
CA ILE A 114 5.12 -3.41 -16.69
C ILE A 114 6.33 -2.55 -17.06
N ASN A 115 6.90 -1.80 -16.12
CA ASN A 115 8.00 -0.87 -16.37
C ASN A 115 9.36 -1.34 -15.84
N GLN A 116 9.38 -2.34 -14.97
CA GLN A 116 10.57 -2.85 -14.28
C GLN A 116 10.42 -4.34 -13.95
N PRO A 117 11.50 -5.06 -13.67
CA PRO A 117 11.42 -6.42 -13.16
C PRO A 117 10.66 -6.49 -11.82
N ARG A 118 9.79 -7.51 -11.64
CA ARG A 118 8.96 -7.69 -10.43
C ARG A 118 9.78 -7.66 -9.13
N GLU A 119 10.97 -8.22 -9.16
CA GLU A 119 11.88 -8.26 -8.01
C GLU A 119 12.40 -6.90 -7.54
N GLN A 120 12.15 -5.84 -8.29
CA GLN A 120 12.51 -4.47 -7.93
C GLN A 120 11.35 -3.70 -7.30
N VAL A 121 10.17 -4.33 -7.19
CA VAL A 121 8.96 -3.68 -6.67
C VAL A 121 8.55 -4.31 -5.35
N TYR A 122 8.50 -3.49 -4.30
CA TYR A 122 7.82 -3.81 -3.06
C TYR A 122 6.33 -3.53 -3.20
N ILE A 123 5.48 -4.47 -2.82
CA ILE A 123 4.04 -4.29 -2.75
C ILE A 123 3.52 -4.65 -1.37
N ASN A 124 2.54 -3.92 -0.86
CA ASN A 124 1.94 -4.24 0.43
C ASN A 124 0.48 -3.76 0.53
N VAL A 125 -0.17 -4.20 1.60
CA VAL A 125 -1.39 -3.62 2.15
C VAL A 125 -1.03 -3.10 3.54
N GLU A 126 -1.16 -1.80 3.75
CA GLU A 126 -0.81 -1.14 5.00
C GLU A 126 -2.06 -0.56 5.65
N CYS A 127 -2.24 -0.76 6.96
CA CYS A 127 -3.37 -0.23 7.70
C CYS A 127 -3.09 1.19 8.19
N ILE A 128 -4.13 2.02 8.25
CA ILE A 128 -4.07 3.37 8.81
C ILE A 128 -5.12 3.48 9.92
N PRO A 129 -4.72 3.60 11.19
CA PRO A 129 -3.34 3.54 11.70
C PRO A 129 -2.70 2.15 11.52
N ASN A 130 -1.37 2.10 11.64
CA ASN A 130 -0.62 0.85 11.51
C ASN A 130 -1.08 -0.17 12.58
N ASP A 131 -1.31 -1.41 12.13
CA ASP A 131 -1.79 -2.52 12.94
C ASP A 131 -0.69 -3.52 13.35
N ASN A 132 0.59 -3.18 13.10
CA ASN A 132 1.78 -4.01 13.33
C ASN A 132 1.84 -5.31 12.50
N SER A 133 0.88 -5.56 11.61
CA SER A 133 0.83 -6.75 10.73
C SER A 133 1.31 -6.47 9.30
N ASP A 134 1.76 -5.26 9.00
CA ASP A 134 2.26 -4.85 7.70
C ASP A 134 3.49 -5.66 7.26
N VAL A 135 4.38 -6.05 8.19
CA VAL A 135 5.52 -6.92 7.90
C VAL A 135 5.07 -8.31 7.46
N ASP A 136 4.07 -8.89 8.12
CA ASP A 136 3.58 -10.22 7.77
C ASP A 136 2.88 -10.21 6.41
N ARG A 137 2.13 -9.16 6.10
CA ARG A 137 1.54 -8.95 4.77
C ARG A 137 2.60 -8.73 3.71
N ALA A 138 3.65 -7.95 4.00
CA ALA A 138 4.77 -7.75 3.10
C ALA A 138 5.49 -9.07 2.76
N LEU A 139 5.73 -9.93 3.76
CA LEU A 139 6.32 -11.26 3.57
C LEU A 139 5.43 -12.19 2.75
N LEU A 140 4.11 -12.04 2.86
CA LEU A 140 3.14 -12.81 2.07
C LEU A 140 3.10 -12.37 0.60
N LEU A 141 3.28 -11.07 0.34
CA LEU A 141 3.12 -10.47 -0.98
C LEU A 141 4.40 -10.36 -1.79
N ASN A 142 5.57 -10.54 -1.17
CA ASN A 142 6.85 -10.38 -1.84
C ASN A 142 7.78 -11.57 -1.58
N GLU A 143 8.64 -11.85 -2.56
CA GLU A 143 9.79 -12.72 -2.33
C GLU A 143 10.83 -11.99 -1.45
N ALA A 144 11.62 -12.75 -0.69
CA ALA A 144 12.60 -12.21 0.27
C ALA A 144 13.54 -11.14 -0.34
N LYS A 145 13.92 -11.27 -1.61
CA LYS A 145 14.80 -10.30 -2.29
C LYS A 145 14.14 -8.95 -2.53
N ASN A 146 12.81 -8.92 -2.74
CA ASN A 146 12.06 -7.69 -3.07
C ASN A 146 11.88 -6.79 -1.86
N ILE A 147 11.88 -7.37 -0.65
CA ILE A 147 11.61 -6.64 0.58
C ILE A 147 12.86 -6.37 1.43
N GLN A 148 14.03 -6.85 1.00
CA GLN A 148 15.26 -6.71 1.78
C GLN A 148 15.59 -5.25 2.14
N GLU A 149 15.44 -4.37 1.17
CA GLU A 149 15.72 -2.95 1.38
C GLU A 149 14.67 -2.32 2.31
N TRP A 150 13.40 -2.67 2.10
CA TRP A 150 12.32 -2.19 2.96
C TRP A 150 12.47 -2.67 4.41
N LEU A 151 12.77 -3.94 4.63
CA LEU A 151 13.00 -4.51 5.97
C LEU A 151 14.19 -3.88 6.69
N LYS A 152 15.24 -3.50 5.95
CA LYS A 152 16.39 -2.81 6.51
C LYS A 152 16.02 -1.41 7.01
N ASP A 153 15.18 -0.70 6.25
CA ASP A 153 14.76 0.67 6.56
C ASP A 153 13.58 0.68 7.56
N ASN A 154 12.83 -0.43 7.68
CA ASN A 154 11.68 -0.61 8.57
C ASN A 154 11.86 -1.87 9.44
N PRO A 155 12.82 -1.88 10.38
CA PRO A 155 13.01 -3.04 11.26
C PRO A 155 11.78 -3.24 12.15
N LYS A 156 11.38 -4.51 12.37
CA LYS A 156 10.37 -4.83 13.39
C LYS A 156 10.80 -4.19 14.70
N VAL A 157 9.93 -3.41 15.30
CA VAL A 157 10.12 -2.96 16.68
C VAL A 157 9.85 -4.20 17.54
N GLU A 158 10.91 -4.81 18.08
CA GLU A 158 10.75 -5.84 19.10
C GLU A 158 10.13 -5.16 20.35
N GLU A 159 8.93 -5.59 20.73
CA GLU A 159 8.28 -5.20 21.98
C GLU A 159 8.98 -5.81 23.19
#